data_abbeeee909a10310199a5f3daad29881
#
_entry.id   abbeeee909a10310199a5f3daad29881
#
_cell.length_a   1.000
_cell.length_b   1.000
_cell.length_c   1.000
_cell.angle_alpha   90.00
_cell.angle_beta   90.00
_cell.angle_gamma   90.00
#
_symmetry.space_group_name_H-M   'P 1'
#
loop_
_entity.id
_entity.type
_entity.pdbx_description
1 polymer ?
#
loop_
_entity_poly.entity_id
_entity_poly.type
_entity_poly.pdbx_seq_one_letter_code
_entity_poly.pdbx_strand_id
1 'polypeptide(L)'
;MASPQVIVLGSGNVASHLLEAFVAAQVSCGLWSRNCGHARALAARVGDDKVEVFDCLADVPRDSFFYVIAVSDNAVAALIEELGPVEGVVAHTSGSVPLQEPFADGRYGVFYPLQTFSSDVSVDMSKVPFFVEGNNPAVTELLKELAALFGANAYEADSLHRAQLHLAAVFASNFANSLWVVAEGILKDAGYPLDVLEPLLKETLRKAMAYGPRQAQTGPAARNDTKVLSRQMEELEGIPLEIYRLITELIRSQQMPPDETENKEIQ
;
A
#
# COMPACT_ATOMS: atom_id res chain seq x y z
N MET A 1 26.77 23.52 0.16
CA MET A 1 25.42 23.56 -0.43
C MET A 1 24.44 23.41 0.71
N ALA A 2 23.22 23.93 0.61
CA ALA A 2 22.21 23.69 1.64
C ALA A 2 21.81 22.20 1.60
N SER A 3 21.53 21.61 2.77
CA SER A 3 21.09 20.21 2.86
C SER A 3 19.77 19.98 2.10
N PRO A 4 19.55 18.80 1.48
CA PRO A 4 18.26 18.46 0.89
C PRO A 4 17.13 18.57 1.90
N GLN A 5 15.94 19.04 1.46
CA GLN A 5 14.77 19.17 2.32
C GLN A 5 14.20 17.82 2.75
N VAL A 6 14.21 16.86 1.83
CA VAL A 6 13.69 15.49 2.05
C VAL A 6 14.76 14.47 1.69
N ILE A 7 15.05 13.56 2.59
CA ILE A 7 15.88 12.39 2.34
C ILE A 7 14.99 11.17 2.18
N VAL A 8 15.08 10.49 1.04
CA VAL A 8 14.43 9.19 0.82
C VAL A 8 15.45 8.07 1.12
N LEU A 9 15.11 7.22 2.05
CA LEU A 9 15.92 6.08 2.47
C LEU A 9 15.30 4.79 1.93
N GLY A 10 15.86 4.28 0.84
CA GLY A 10 15.37 3.14 0.08
C GLY A 10 15.35 3.40 -1.42
N SER A 11 15.26 2.32 -2.22
CA SER A 11 15.21 2.40 -3.70
C SER A 11 14.20 1.42 -4.30
N GLY A 12 13.22 0.98 -3.50
CA GLY A 12 12.11 0.13 -3.95
C GLY A 12 10.99 0.93 -4.63
N ASN A 13 9.88 0.25 -4.96
CA ASN A 13 8.76 0.85 -5.68
C ASN A 13 8.17 2.09 -4.97
N VAL A 14 7.94 2.02 -3.65
CA VAL A 14 7.43 3.16 -2.87
C VAL A 14 8.42 4.32 -2.90
N ALA A 15 9.71 4.04 -2.65
CA ALA A 15 10.77 5.05 -2.68
C ALA A 15 10.84 5.76 -4.04
N SER A 16 10.74 5.00 -5.14
CA SER A 16 10.77 5.54 -6.49
C SER A 16 9.66 6.56 -6.74
N HIS A 17 8.41 6.18 -6.45
CA HIS A 17 7.26 7.05 -6.69
C HIS A 17 7.26 8.28 -5.79
N LEU A 18 7.66 8.13 -4.51
CA LEU A 18 7.78 9.26 -3.60
C LEU A 18 8.88 10.23 -4.06
N LEU A 19 10.05 9.72 -4.46
CA LEU A 19 11.14 10.56 -4.96
C LEU A 19 10.72 11.34 -6.21
N GLU A 20 10.08 10.66 -7.18
CA GLU A 20 9.53 11.30 -8.38
C GLU A 20 8.52 12.41 -8.03
N ALA A 21 7.64 12.15 -7.07
CA ALA A 21 6.64 13.13 -6.62
C ALA A 21 7.27 14.34 -5.92
N PHE A 22 8.27 14.14 -5.04
CA PHE A 22 8.99 15.23 -4.41
C PHE A 22 9.73 16.10 -5.43
N VAL A 23 10.42 15.49 -6.39
CA VAL A 23 11.11 16.22 -7.45
C VAL A 23 10.13 16.99 -8.34
N ALA A 24 8.97 16.41 -8.66
CA ALA A 24 7.92 17.10 -9.40
C ALA A 24 7.34 18.30 -8.61
N ALA A 25 7.25 18.18 -7.30
CA ALA A 25 6.86 19.27 -6.38
C ALA A 25 7.98 20.31 -6.13
N GLN A 26 9.10 20.23 -6.84
CA GLN A 26 10.27 21.12 -6.73
C GLN A 26 10.93 21.09 -5.34
N VAL A 27 10.83 19.99 -4.63
CA VAL A 27 11.51 19.75 -3.35
C VAL A 27 12.93 19.28 -3.62
N SER A 28 13.92 19.83 -2.92
CA SER A 28 15.29 19.30 -2.99
C SER A 28 15.38 17.97 -2.26
N CYS A 29 15.88 16.94 -2.95
CA CYS A 29 15.87 15.57 -2.47
C CYS A 29 17.28 15.01 -2.29
N GLY A 30 17.43 14.21 -1.22
CA GLY A 30 18.53 13.27 -1.07
C GLY A 30 18.02 11.83 -1.18
N LEU A 31 18.89 10.94 -1.64
CA LEU A 31 18.58 9.52 -1.78
C LEU A 31 19.73 8.68 -1.23
N TRP A 32 19.36 7.73 -0.37
CA TRP A 32 20.26 6.68 0.07
C TRP A 32 19.61 5.31 -0.06
N SER A 33 20.42 4.31 -0.41
CA SER A 33 20.01 2.91 -0.38
C SER A 33 21.23 2.02 -0.11
N ARG A 34 21.02 0.89 0.57
CA ARG A 34 22.06 -0.13 0.78
C ARG A 34 22.72 -0.59 -0.52
N ASN A 35 22.00 -0.59 -1.61
CA ASN A 35 22.53 -0.82 -2.94
C ASN A 35 22.71 0.54 -3.66
N CYS A 36 23.93 1.08 -3.62
CA CYS A 36 24.28 2.34 -4.26
C CYS A 36 23.97 2.34 -5.77
N GLY A 37 24.11 1.18 -6.46
CA GLY A 37 23.77 1.05 -7.88
C GLY A 37 22.28 1.30 -8.14
N HIS A 38 21.39 0.78 -7.30
CA HIS A 38 19.96 1.04 -7.40
C HIS A 38 19.61 2.51 -7.10
N ALA A 39 20.27 3.13 -6.11
CA ALA A 39 20.06 4.54 -5.81
C ALA A 39 20.46 5.43 -6.99
N ARG A 40 21.64 5.21 -7.57
CA ARG A 40 22.11 5.96 -8.74
C ARG A 40 21.24 5.75 -9.98
N ALA A 41 20.79 4.51 -10.23
CA ALA A 41 19.87 4.23 -11.34
C ALA A 41 18.51 4.94 -11.15
N LEU A 42 18.01 5.01 -9.91
CA LEU A 42 16.79 5.73 -9.59
C LEU A 42 16.96 7.24 -9.75
N ALA A 43 18.05 7.82 -9.24
CA ALA A 43 18.35 9.25 -9.41
C ALA A 43 18.46 9.63 -10.89
N ALA A 44 19.19 8.84 -11.70
CA ALA A 44 19.31 9.05 -13.14
C ALA A 44 17.94 9.03 -13.85
N ARG A 45 17.02 8.17 -13.44
CA ARG A 45 15.66 8.11 -14.00
C ARG A 45 14.82 9.33 -13.65
N VAL A 46 14.98 9.88 -12.44
CA VAL A 46 14.22 11.04 -11.97
C VAL A 46 14.83 12.37 -12.43
N GLY A 47 16.15 12.39 -12.67
CA GLY A 47 16.96 13.53 -13.07
C GLY A 47 18.11 13.74 -12.09
N ASP A 48 19.33 13.40 -12.51
CA ASP A 48 20.55 13.41 -11.68
C ASP A 48 20.87 14.76 -11.02
N ASP A 49 20.49 15.85 -11.67
CA ASP A 49 20.70 17.22 -11.19
C ASP A 49 19.75 17.64 -10.04
N LYS A 50 18.73 16.84 -9.77
CA LYS A 50 17.68 17.14 -8.78
C LYS A 50 17.77 16.32 -7.51
N VAL A 51 18.60 15.28 -7.50
CA VAL A 51 18.69 14.31 -6.41
C VAL A 51 20.13 14.12 -5.99
N GLU A 52 20.46 14.45 -4.77
CA GLU A 52 21.77 14.16 -4.18
C GLU A 52 21.81 12.69 -3.70
N VAL A 53 22.73 11.89 -4.25
CA VAL A 53 22.86 10.48 -3.87
C VAL A 53 23.98 10.30 -2.86
N PHE A 54 23.67 9.68 -1.72
CA PHE A 54 24.62 9.35 -0.66
C PHE A 54 25.05 7.88 -0.77
N ASP A 55 26.35 7.62 -0.80
CA ASP A 55 26.89 6.26 -0.87
C ASP A 55 26.88 5.56 0.51
N CYS A 56 27.09 6.32 1.58
CA CYS A 56 27.06 5.82 2.96
C CYS A 56 25.95 6.49 3.75
N LEU A 57 25.29 5.76 4.65
CA LEU A 57 24.28 6.32 5.56
C LEU A 57 24.88 7.40 6.49
N ALA A 58 26.16 7.28 6.80
CA ALA A 58 26.88 8.28 7.60
C ALA A 58 27.03 9.63 6.92
N ASP A 59 26.99 9.69 5.58
CA ASP A 59 27.10 10.91 4.80
C ASP A 59 25.75 11.62 4.64
N VAL A 60 24.65 10.99 5.04
CA VAL A 60 23.30 11.61 5.01
C VAL A 60 23.26 12.78 6.00
N PRO A 61 22.89 14.00 5.54
CA PRO A 61 22.74 15.17 6.40
C PRO A 61 21.82 14.92 7.59
N ARG A 62 22.09 15.53 8.73
CA ARG A 62 21.30 15.38 9.97
C ARG A 62 20.30 16.51 10.18
N ASP A 63 20.34 17.54 9.37
CA ASP A 63 19.58 18.78 9.44
C ASP A 63 18.48 18.90 8.36
N SER A 64 18.18 17.81 7.62
CA SER A 64 17.06 17.77 6.68
C SER A 64 15.70 17.79 7.40
N PHE A 65 14.67 18.33 6.76
CA PHE A 65 13.33 18.42 7.37
C PHE A 65 12.63 17.08 7.52
N PHE A 66 12.80 16.19 6.52
CA PHE A 66 12.17 14.87 6.52
C PHE A 66 13.13 13.77 6.08
N TYR A 67 13.02 12.62 6.74
CA TYR A 67 13.67 11.36 6.40
C TYR A 67 12.58 10.31 6.17
N VAL A 68 12.31 10.00 4.91
CA VAL A 68 11.26 9.07 4.51
C VAL A 68 11.86 7.69 4.29
N ILE A 69 11.55 6.76 5.18
CA ILE A 69 12.07 5.39 5.16
C ILE A 69 11.13 4.50 4.34
N ALA A 70 11.55 4.15 3.15
CA ALA A 70 10.82 3.33 2.19
C ALA A 70 11.58 2.05 1.85
N VAL A 71 11.78 1.22 2.88
CA VAL A 71 12.42 -0.10 2.82
C VAL A 71 11.43 -1.21 3.19
N SER A 72 11.86 -2.47 3.14
CA SER A 72 11.03 -3.59 3.63
C SER A 72 10.73 -3.47 5.12
N ASP A 73 9.56 -3.92 5.55
CA ASP A 73 9.08 -3.83 6.93
C ASP A 73 10.11 -4.32 7.97
N ASN A 74 10.76 -5.44 7.69
CA ASN A 74 11.78 -6.01 8.58
C ASN A 74 13.05 -5.14 8.72
N ALA A 75 13.26 -4.18 7.83
CA ALA A 75 14.43 -3.32 7.85
C ALA A 75 14.16 -1.93 8.48
N VAL A 76 12.90 -1.59 8.74
CA VAL A 76 12.51 -0.25 9.22
C VAL A 76 13.19 0.09 10.54
N ALA A 77 12.99 -0.72 11.58
CA ALA A 77 13.51 -0.43 12.92
C ALA A 77 15.04 -0.33 12.92
N ALA A 78 15.71 -1.32 12.31
CA ALA A 78 17.18 -1.33 12.24
C ALA A 78 17.74 -0.11 11.50
N LEU A 79 17.08 0.34 10.42
CA LEU A 79 17.52 1.51 9.67
C LEU A 79 17.33 2.81 10.46
N ILE A 80 16.23 2.94 11.24
CA ILE A 80 16.02 4.11 12.10
C ILE A 80 17.11 4.18 13.19
N GLU A 81 17.44 3.04 13.81
CA GLU A 81 18.51 2.98 14.81
C GLU A 81 19.88 3.29 14.20
N GLU A 82 20.20 2.76 13.02
CA GLU A 82 21.45 3.01 12.30
C GLU A 82 21.55 4.47 11.83
N LEU A 83 20.44 5.06 11.38
CA LEU A 83 20.37 6.49 11.05
C LEU A 83 20.72 7.33 12.28
N GLY A 84 20.29 6.92 13.47
CA GLY A 84 20.53 7.67 14.70
C GLY A 84 19.73 8.98 14.79
N PRO A 85 20.02 9.83 15.80
CA PRO A 85 19.30 11.09 15.99
C PRO A 85 19.51 12.08 14.84
N VAL A 86 18.42 12.71 14.39
CA VAL A 86 18.39 13.75 13.37
C VAL A 86 17.48 14.91 13.81
N GLU A 87 17.63 16.08 13.19
CA GLU A 87 16.81 17.25 13.54
C GLU A 87 15.40 17.19 12.95
N GLY A 88 15.23 16.53 11.82
CA GLY A 88 13.96 16.42 11.09
C GLY A 88 13.02 15.33 11.58
N VAL A 89 11.91 15.17 10.85
CA VAL A 89 10.93 14.10 11.07
C VAL A 89 11.43 12.83 10.38
N VAL A 90 11.51 11.73 11.12
CA VAL A 90 11.79 10.39 10.58
C VAL A 90 10.48 9.63 10.44
N ALA A 91 10.07 9.32 9.21
CA ALA A 91 8.81 8.64 8.97
C ALA A 91 9.00 7.43 8.05
N HIS A 92 8.47 6.27 8.46
CA HIS A 92 8.44 5.10 7.60
C HIS A 92 7.14 5.02 6.78
N THR A 93 7.16 4.25 5.68
CA THR A 93 6.04 4.13 4.75
C THR A 93 5.26 2.81 4.88
N SER A 94 5.52 2.00 5.91
CA SER A 94 4.87 0.71 6.09
C SER A 94 3.43 0.85 6.60
N GLY A 95 2.52 0.05 6.04
CA GLY A 95 1.15 -0.09 6.54
C GLY A 95 1.03 -1.00 7.77
N SER A 96 1.99 -1.92 7.97
CA SER A 96 1.92 -2.97 9.01
C SER A 96 2.83 -2.71 10.21
N VAL A 97 3.94 -1.98 10.03
CA VAL A 97 4.90 -1.69 11.11
C VAL A 97 4.33 -0.61 12.03
N PRO A 98 4.31 -0.83 13.36
CA PRO A 98 3.93 0.21 14.32
C PRO A 98 4.87 1.41 14.28
N LEU A 99 4.41 2.55 14.78
CA LEU A 99 5.25 3.72 15.01
C LEU A 99 6.52 3.34 15.81
N GLN A 100 7.66 3.81 15.36
CA GLN A 100 8.98 3.54 15.97
C GLN A 100 9.50 4.81 16.62
N GLU A 101 9.92 4.74 17.88
CA GLU A 101 10.43 5.87 18.68
C GLU A 101 11.70 5.48 19.43
N PRO A 102 12.82 5.20 18.73
CA PRO A 102 14.02 4.68 19.37
C PRO A 102 14.75 5.69 20.26
N PHE A 103 14.52 7.00 20.08
CA PHE A 103 15.20 8.06 20.83
C PHE A 103 14.19 9.05 21.41
N ALA A 104 14.30 9.39 22.69
CA ALA A 104 13.28 10.11 23.47
C ALA A 104 12.92 11.52 22.91
N ASP A 105 13.87 12.24 22.34
CA ASP A 105 13.65 13.60 21.83
C ASP A 105 13.42 13.67 20.31
N GLY A 106 13.25 12.50 19.67
CA GLY A 106 13.07 12.41 18.23
C GLY A 106 11.66 12.78 17.77
N ARG A 107 11.57 13.21 16.52
CA ARG A 107 10.31 13.42 15.79
C ARG A 107 10.05 12.25 14.88
N TYR A 108 9.13 11.35 15.28
CA TYR A 108 8.88 10.10 14.58
C TYR A 108 7.47 10.04 14.05
N GLY A 109 7.31 9.40 12.88
CA GLY A 109 6.00 9.24 12.28
C GLY A 109 5.92 8.08 11.31
N VAL A 110 4.71 7.96 10.75
CA VAL A 110 4.39 7.09 9.64
C VAL A 110 3.76 7.90 8.53
N PHE A 111 4.22 7.67 7.31
CA PHE A 111 3.75 8.32 6.10
C PHE A 111 3.36 7.24 5.08
N TYR A 112 2.22 6.60 5.32
CA TYR A 112 1.79 5.41 4.56
C TYR A 112 0.91 5.78 3.36
N PRO A 113 1.40 5.66 2.12
CA PRO A 113 0.59 5.78 0.92
C PRO A 113 -0.19 4.50 0.67
N LEU A 114 -1.53 4.57 0.71
CA LEU A 114 -2.39 3.41 0.44
C LEU A 114 -2.57 3.22 -1.08
N GLN A 115 -1.61 2.55 -1.69
CA GLN A 115 -1.60 2.27 -3.13
C GLN A 115 -0.75 1.03 -3.43
N THR A 116 -0.97 0.42 -4.59
CA THR A 116 -0.07 -0.57 -5.18
C THR A 116 0.92 0.12 -6.11
N PHE A 117 2.22 -0.07 -5.86
CA PHE A 117 3.30 0.55 -6.62
C PHE A 117 4.09 -0.48 -7.41
N SER A 118 4.31 -0.19 -8.69
CA SER A 118 5.18 -0.96 -9.58
C SER A 118 6.15 -0.03 -10.27
N SER A 119 7.40 -0.46 -10.45
CA SER A 119 8.48 0.39 -11.02
C SER A 119 8.17 0.97 -12.39
N ASP A 120 7.34 0.26 -13.17
CA ASP A 120 7.13 0.56 -14.59
C ASP A 120 5.80 1.28 -14.87
N VAL A 121 5.02 1.57 -13.82
CA VAL A 121 3.70 2.21 -13.94
C VAL A 121 3.70 3.51 -13.15
N SER A 122 3.51 4.63 -13.83
CA SER A 122 3.37 5.94 -13.18
C SER A 122 2.08 6.01 -12.36
N VAL A 123 2.16 6.56 -11.16
CA VAL A 123 1.02 6.78 -10.26
C VAL A 123 0.82 8.28 -10.05
N ASP A 124 -0.40 8.75 -10.25
CA ASP A 124 -0.81 10.11 -9.90
C ASP A 124 -0.93 10.23 -8.38
N MET A 125 0.12 10.74 -7.73
CA MET A 125 0.20 10.84 -6.27
C MET A 125 -0.88 11.72 -5.66
N SER A 126 -1.48 12.65 -6.42
CA SER A 126 -2.60 13.48 -5.94
C SER A 126 -3.87 12.67 -5.64
N LYS A 127 -3.97 11.47 -6.18
CA LYS A 127 -5.10 10.53 -5.96
C LYS A 127 -4.81 9.46 -4.92
N VAL A 128 -3.58 9.41 -4.40
CA VAL A 128 -3.18 8.44 -3.39
C VAL A 128 -3.55 8.96 -2.01
N PRO A 129 -4.41 8.29 -1.25
CA PRO A 129 -4.65 8.66 0.15
C PRO A 129 -3.43 8.28 1.00
N PHE A 130 -2.96 9.22 1.82
CA PHE A 130 -1.91 8.97 2.79
C PHE A 130 -2.52 8.78 4.18
N PHE A 131 -2.04 7.79 4.91
CA PHE A 131 -2.40 7.59 6.31
C PHE A 131 -1.17 7.92 7.16
N VAL A 132 -1.34 8.89 8.06
CA VAL A 132 -0.24 9.47 8.83
C VAL A 132 -0.44 9.28 10.33
N GLU A 133 0.67 9.06 11.02
CA GLU A 133 0.76 8.97 12.46
C GLU A 133 2.03 9.70 12.90
N GLY A 134 1.93 10.61 13.86
CA GLY A 134 3.08 11.27 14.45
C GLY A 134 3.16 10.92 15.94
N ASN A 135 4.37 10.87 16.49
CA ASN A 135 4.56 10.69 17.95
C ASN A 135 4.08 11.89 18.79
N ASN A 136 3.70 12.97 18.11
CA ASN A 136 3.00 14.12 18.71
C ASN A 136 2.19 14.85 17.64
N PRO A 137 1.22 15.72 18.03
CA PRO A 137 0.35 16.41 17.06
C PRO A 137 1.11 17.28 16.04
N ALA A 138 2.21 17.90 16.42
CA ALA A 138 3.00 18.74 15.52
C ALA A 138 3.64 17.91 14.39
N VAL A 139 4.14 16.71 14.69
CA VAL A 139 4.66 15.79 13.70
C VAL A 139 3.55 15.30 12.78
N THR A 140 2.36 14.99 13.31
CA THR A 140 1.21 14.60 12.48
C THR A 140 0.85 15.68 11.46
N GLU A 141 0.80 16.95 11.88
CA GLU A 141 0.51 18.06 10.96
C GLU A 141 1.62 18.22 9.89
N LEU A 142 2.90 18.13 10.25
CA LEU A 142 4.00 18.16 9.28
C LEU A 142 3.89 17.05 8.23
N LEU A 143 3.46 15.84 8.61
CA LEU A 143 3.25 14.74 7.66
C LEU A 143 2.04 14.98 6.74
N LYS A 144 0.99 15.63 7.23
CA LYS A 144 -0.14 16.07 6.37
C LYS A 144 0.32 17.14 5.37
N GLU A 145 1.12 18.11 5.81
CA GLU A 145 1.72 19.12 4.93
C GLU A 145 2.61 18.46 3.86
N LEU A 146 3.37 17.41 4.23
CA LEU A 146 4.18 16.66 3.29
C LEU A 146 3.33 16.00 2.18
N ALA A 147 2.19 15.40 2.53
CA ALA A 147 1.24 14.85 1.54
C ALA A 147 0.61 15.94 0.66
N ALA A 148 0.33 17.11 1.25
CA ALA A 148 -0.25 18.24 0.52
C ALA A 148 0.67 18.77 -0.60
N LEU A 149 1.99 18.56 -0.52
CA LEU A 149 2.93 18.88 -1.62
C LEU A 149 2.57 18.15 -2.93
N PHE A 150 1.95 16.98 -2.83
CA PHE A 150 1.48 16.20 -3.98
C PHE A 150 0.04 16.53 -4.40
N GLY A 151 -0.65 17.42 -3.66
CA GLY A 151 -2.10 17.60 -3.78
C GLY A 151 -2.90 16.41 -3.24
N ALA A 152 -2.28 15.54 -2.45
CA ALA A 152 -2.89 14.34 -1.90
C ALA A 152 -3.66 14.61 -0.60
N ASN A 153 -4.68 13.78 -0.33
CA ASN A 153 -5.36 13.80 0.95
C ASN A 153 -4.59 12.98 1.98
N ALA A 154 -4.45 13.51 3.18
CA ALA A 154 -3.90 12.79 4.33
C ALA A 154 -4.94 12.61 5.43
N TYR A 155 -4.93 11.41 6.02
CA TYR A 155 -5.84 11.00 7.09
C TYR A 155 -5.00 10.53 8.29
N GLU A 156 -5.43 10.86 9.50
CA GLU A 156 -4.81 10.31 10.70
C GLU A 156 -5.25 8.86 10.89
N ALA A 157 -4.28 7.99 11.18
CA ALA A 157 -4.53 6.62 11.57
C ALA A 157 -3.40 6.13 12.47
N ASP A 158 -3.72 5.76 13.69
CA ASP A 158 -2.76 5.10 14.58
C ASP A 158 -2.31 3.74 14.03
N SER A 159 -1.33 3.15 14.68
CA SER A 159 -0.73 1.88 14.25
C SER A 159 -1.75 0.74 14.12
N LEU A 160 -2.77 0.69 15.00
CA LEU A 160 -3.81 -0.34 14.95
C LEU A 160 -4.75 -0.14 13.75
N HIS A 161 -5.28 1.06 13.58
CA HIS A 161 -6.17 1.38 12.45
C HIS A 161 -5.44 1.25 11.11
N ARG A 162 -4.16 1.66 11.06
CA ARG A 162 -3.34 1.51 9.85
C ARG A 162 -3.11 0.03 9.48
N ALA A 163 -2.85 -0.83 10.47
CA ALA A 163 -2.72 -2.28 10.23
C ALA A 163 -4.03 -2.88 9.68
N GLN A 164 -5.19 -2.45 10.18
CA GLN A 164 -6.50 -2.86 9.65
C GLN A 164 -6.73 -2.36 8.22
N LEU A 165 -6.37 -1.11 7.93
CA LEU A 165 -6.44 -0.54 6.58
C LEU A 165 -5.54 -1.32 5.60
N HIS A 166 -4.32 -1.65 6.03
CA HIS A 166 -3.40 -2.45 5.22
C HIS A 166 -3.96 -3.86 4.97
N LEU A 167 -4.50 -4.51 5.99
CA LEU A 167 -5.15 -5.82 5.84
C LEU A 167 -6.33 -5.76 4.86
N ALA A 168 -7.18 -4.73 4.94
CA ALA A 168 -8.27 -4.51 4.00
C ALA A 168 -7.75 -4.32 2.56
N ALA A 169 -6.64 -3.59 2.38
CA ALA A 169 -6.00 -3.41 1.09
C ALA A 169 -5.43 -4.72 0.52
N VAL A 170 -4.90 -5.61 1.36
CA VAL A 170 -4.46 -6.95 0.93
C VAL A 170 -5.62 -7.73 0.32
N PHE A 171 -6.79 -7.74 0.97
CA PHE A 171 -7.99 -8.37 0.40
C PHE A 171 -8.46 -7.71 -0.89
N ALA A 172 -8.52 -6.37 -0.90
CA ALA A 172 -9.06 -5.63 -2.04
C ALA A 172 -8.15 -5.61 -3.26
N SER A 173 -6.84 -5.74 -3.10
CA SER A 173 -5.84 -5.63 -4.16
C SER A 173 -5.05 -6.92 -4.35
N ASN A 174 -4.23 -7.33 -3.38
CA ASN A 174 -3.30 -8.44 -3.58
C ASN A 174 -4.02 -9.78 -3.81
N PHE A 175 -5.04 -10.10 -3.00
CA PHE A 175 -5.81 -11.33 -3.18
C PHE A 175 -6.67 -11.26 -4.44
N ALA A 176 -7.28 -10.11 -4.73
CA ALA A 176 -8.02 -9.93 -5.97
C ALA A 176 -7.13 -10.19 -7.20
N ASN A 177 -5.91 -9.63 -7.24
CA ASN A 177 -4.96 -9.89 -8.31
C ASN A 177 -4.60 -11.39 -8.44
N SER A 178 -4.41 -12.10 -7.31
CA SER A 178 -4.16 -13.53 -7.33
C SER A 178 -5.34 -14.34 -7.89
N LEU A 179 -6.58 -13.90 -7.66
CA LEU A 179 -7.75 -14.50 -8.28
C LEU A 179 -7.80 -14.25 -9.81
N TRP A 180 -7.29 -13.10 -10.27
CA TRP A 180 -7.17 -12.85 -11.71
C TRP A 180 -6.13 -13.76 -12.37
N VAL A 181 -5.05 -14.12 -11.67
CA VAL A 181 -4.08 -15.13 -12.17
C VAL A 181 -4.78 -16.49 -12.37
N VAL A 182 -5.67 -16.91 -11.45
CA VAL A 182 -6.46 -18.13 -11.63
C VAL A 182 -7.39 -18.01 -12.85
N ALA A 183 -8.08 -16.87 -12.99
CA ALA A 183 -8.96 -16.61 -14.12
C ALA A 183 -8.20 -16.60 -15.46
N GLU A 184 -7.00 -16.00 -15.50
CA GLU A 184 -6.12 -16.01 -16.67
C GLU A 184 -5.74 -17.44 -17.09
N GLY A 185 -5.40 -18.31 -16.12
CA GLY A 185 -5.11 -19.71 -16.40
C GLY A 185 -6.28 -20.43 -17.08
N ILE A 186 -7.50 -20.29 -16.53
CA ILE A 186 -8.72 -20.89 -17.09
C ILE A 186 -9.01 -20.35 -18.51
N LEU A 187 -8.84 -19.03 -18.71
CA LEU A 187 -9.06 -18.43 -20.03
C LEU A 187 -8.04 -18.90 -21.07
N LYS A 188 -6.78 -19.05 -20.67
CA LYS A 188 -5.71 -19.53 -21.55
C LYS A 188 -6.02 -20.95 -22.06
N ASP A 189 -6.52 -21.82 -21.21
CA ASP A 189 -6.92 -23.18 -21.59
C ASP A 189 -8.11 -23.16 -22.55
N ALA A 190 -8.99 -22.16 -22.45
CA ALA A 190 -10.11 -21.92 -23.35
C ALA A 190 -9.73 -21.13 -24.62
N GLY A 191 -8.48 -20.64 -24.75
CA GLY A 191 -7.99 -19.91 -25.93
C GLY A 191 -8.34 -18.42 -25.94
N TYR A 192 -8.64 -17.81 -24.79
CA TYR A 192 -8.97 -16.38 -24.67
C TYR A 192 -7.91 -15.61 -23.86
N PRO A 193 -7.66 -14.34 -24.21
CA PRO A 193 -6.80 -13.45 -23.41
C PRO A 193 -7.57 -12.89 -22.20
N LEU A 194 -6.82 -12.43 -21.18
CA LEU A 194 -7.39 -11.89 -19.92
C LEU A 194 -8.26 -10.63 -20.14
N ASP A 195 -7.93 -9.81 -21.14
CA ASP A 195 -8.59 -8.53 -21.42
C ASP A 195 -10.08 -8.67 -21.79
N VAL A 196 -10.54 -9.88 -22.20
CA VAL A 196 -11.97 -10.14 -22.41
C VAL A 196 -12.80 -9.95 -21.13
N LEU A 197 -12.15 -10.04 -19.94
CA LEU A 197 -12.78 -9.80 -18.64
C LEU A 197 -12.76 -8.33 -18.22
N GLU A 198 -12.03 -7.45 -18.88
CA GLU A 198 -11.88 -6.05 -18.47
C GLU A 198 -13.23 -5.34 -18.23
N PRO A 199 -14.24 -5.44 -19.14
CA PRO A 199 -15.55 -4.82 -18.91
C PRO A 199 -16.26 -5.36 -17.67
N LEU A 200 -16.15 -6.68 -17.43
CA LEU A 200 -16.74 -7.34 -16.25
C LEU A 200 -16.09 -6.84 -14.95
N LEU A 201 -14.77 -6.76 -14.92
CA LEU A 201 -14.02 -6.30 -13.74
C LEU A 201 -14.35 -4.85 -13.39
N LYS A 202 -14.37 -3.96 -14.39
CA LYS A 202 -14.76 -2.54 -14.23
C LYS A 202 -16.19 -2.42 -13.68
N GLU A 203 -17.13 -3.19 -14.21
CA GLU A 203 -18.54 -3.13 -13.77
C GLU A 203 -18.70 -3.68 -12.35
N THR A 204 -17.95 -4.74 -11.99
CA THR A 204 -17.96 -5.30 -10.64
C THR A 204 -17.49 -4.26 -9.62
N LEU A 205 -16.35 -3.58 -9.89
CA LEU A 205 -15.85 -2.52 -9.04
C LEU A 205 -16.85 -1.36 -8.96
N ARG A 206 -17.39 -0.90 -10.10
CA ARG A 206 -18.35 0.20 -10.14
C ARG A 206 -19.57 -0.07 -9.27
N LYS A 207 -20.15 -1.29 -9.36
CA LYS A 207 -21.30 -1.70 -8.55
C LYS A 207 -20.96 -1.76 -7.07
N ALA A 208 -19.82 -2.35 -6.72
CA ALA A 208 -19.38 -2.46 -5.34
C ALA A 208 -19.22 -1.07 -4.69
N MET A 209 -18.68 -0.08 -5.42
CA MET A 209 -18.54 1.30 -4.93
C MET A 209 -19.88 2.04 -4.86
N ALA A 210 -20.82 1.77 -5.79
CA ALA A 210 -22.09 2.48 -5.86
C ALA A 210 -23.15 1.96 -4.87
N TYR A 211 -23.20 0.65 -4.64
CA TYR A 211 -24.27 0.00 -3.89
C TYR A 211 -23.77 -0.74 -2.63
N GLY A 212 -22.45 -0.77 -2.41
CA GLY A 212 -21.80 -1.62 -1.41
C GLY A 212 -21.58 -3.06 -1.91
N PRO A 213 -20.46 -3.70 -1.49
CA PRO A 213 -20.06 -5.00 -2.02
C PRO A 213 -21.08 -6.12 -1.71
N ARG A 214 -21.74 -6.11 -0.56
CA ARG A 214 -22.74 -7.10 -0.18
C ARG A 214 -23.98 -7.06 -1.12
N GLN A 215 -24.49 -5.86 -1.43
CA GLN A 215 -25.64 -5.71 -2.33
C GLN A 215 -25.28 -5.95 -3.80
N ALA A 216 -24.02 -5.66 -4.17
CA ALA A 216 -23.53 -5.89 -5.52
C ALA A 216 -23.21 -7.38 -5.81
N GLN A 217 -23.20 -8.23 -4.78
CA GLN A 217 -22.86 -9.65 -4.94
C GLN A 217 -23.85 -10.39 -5.83
N THR A 218 -23.34 -11.06 -6.86
CA THR A 218 -24.10 -11.87 -7.80
C THR A 218 -23.43 -13.24 -8.00
N GLY A 219 -23.95 -14.06 -8.90
CA GLY A 219 -23.33 -15.34 -9.27
C GLY A 219 -24.04 -16.57 -8.68
N PRO A 220 -23.58 -17.79 -9.02
CA PRO A 220 -24.24 -19.04 -8.63
C PRO A 220 -24.22 -19.28 -7.10
N ALA A 221 -23.16 -18.87 -6.41
CA ALA A 221 -23.08 -18.98 -4.95
C ALA A 221 -24.15 -18.13 -4.24
N ALA A 222 -24.33 -16.86 -4.67
CA ALA A 222 -25.34 -15.96 -4.11
C ALA A 222 -26.79 -16.46 -4.35
N ARG A 223 -27.03 -17.14 -5.49
CA ARG A 223 -28.33 -17.72 -5.82
C ARG A 223 -28.52 -19.17 -5.35
N ASN A 224 -27.51 -19.73 -4.66
CA ASN A 224 -27.47 -21.12 -4.23
C ASN A 224 -27.70 -22.15 -5.36
N ASP A 225 -27.14 -21.88 -6.55
CA ASP A 225 -27.23 -22.76 -7.72
C ASP A 225 -26.25 -23.94 -7.62
N THR A 226 -26.65 -24.96 -6.84
CA THR A 226 -25.79 -26.10 -6.54
C THR A 226 -25.33 -26.89 -7.75
N LYS A 227 -26.13 -26.96 -8.82
CA LYS A 227 -25.78 -27.70 -10.04
C LYS A 227 -24.64 -27.04 -10.79
N VAL A 228 -24.69 -25.70 -10.91
CA VAL A 228 -23.60 -24.93 -11.53
C VAL A 228 -22.33 -25.00 -10.69
N LEU A 229 -22.47 -24.85 -9.38
CA LEU A 229 -21.32 -24.92 -8.46
C LEU A 229 -20.62 -26.28 -8.51
N SER A 230 -21.38 -27.40 -8.51
CA SER A 230 -20.79 -28.74 -8.58
C SER A 230 -20.03 -28.94 -9.90
N ARG A 231 -20.65 -28.58 -11.03
CA ARG A 231 -19.99 -28.70 -12.35
C ARG A 231 -18.69 -27.86 -12.42
N GLN A 232 -18.69 -26.61 -11.90
CA GLN A 232 -17.51 -25.77 -11.91
C GLN A 232 -16.41 -26.31 -10.98
N MET A 233 -16.77 -26.95 -9.87
CA MET A 233 -15.79 -27.60 -8.98
C MET A 233 -15.18 -28.86 -9.62
N GLU A 234 -15.87 -29.57 -10.50
CA GLU A 234 -15.35 -30.73 -11.23
C GLU A 234 -14.25 -30.35 -12.26
N GLU A 235 -14.25 -29.08 -12.71
CA GLU A 235 -13.27 -28.56 -13.67
C GLU A 235 -12.01 -27.99 -12.96
N LEU A 236 -11.98 -27.96 -11.63
CA LEU A 236 -10.90 -27.39 -10.84
C LEU A 236 -10.20 -28.45 -10.00
N GLU A 237 -8.90 -28.27 -9.81
CA GLU A 237 -8.09 -29.13 -8.93
C GLU A 237 -7.13 -28.31 -8.06
N GLY A 238 -6.58 -28.93 -7.01
CA GLY A 238 -5.59 -28.32 -6.13
C GLY A 238 -6.07 -27.02 -5.45
N ILE A 239 -5.17 -26.06 -5.32
CA ILE A 239 -5.42 -24.78 -4.61
C ILE A 239 -6.59 -23.97 -5.23
N PRO A 240 -6.74 -23.84 -6.55
CA PRO A 240 -7.90 -23.17 -7.15
C PRO A 240 -9.26 -23.77 -6.71
N LEU A 241 -9.38 -25.08 -6.59
CA LEU A 241 -10.59 -25.73 -6.09
C LEU A 241 -10.87 -25.39 -4.62
N GLU A 242 -9.83 -25.37 -3.78
CA GLU A 242 -9.95 -25.00 -2.37
C GLU A 242 -10.41 -23.54 -2.21
N ILE A 243 -9.79 -22.63 -2.95
CA ILE A 243 -10.18 -21.21 -2.98
C ILE A 243 -11.64 -21.07 -3.43
N TYR A 244 -12.05 -21.78 -4.48
CA TYR A 244 -13.42 -21.74 -4.98
C TYR A 244 -14.43 -22.17 -3.90
N ARG A 245 -14.14 -23.24 -3.13
CA ARG A 245 -14.98 -23.71 -2.04
C ARG A 245 -15.08 -22.66 -0.93
N LEU A 246 -13.94 -22.15 -0.46
CA LEU A 246 -13.90 -21.17 0.64
C LEU A 246 -14.63 -19.87 0.27
N ILE A 247 -14.45 -19.36 -0.95
CA ILE A 247 -15.15 -18.15 -1.38
C ILE A 247 -16.65 -18.43 -1.57
N THR A 248 -17.03 -19.61 -2.04
CA THR A 248 -18.44 -20.02 -2.12
C THR A 248 -19.09 -20.02 -0.76
N GLU A 249 -18.43 -20.57 0.25
CA GLU A 249 -18.91 -20.56 1.65
C GLU A 249 -19.00 -19.15 2.20
N LEU A 250 -17.98 -18.32 1.98
CA LEU A 250 -17.98 -16.91 2.38
C LEU A 250 -19.18 -16.15 1.77
N ILE A 251 -19.43 -16.30 0.48
CA ILE A 251 -20.57 -15.65 -0.17
C ILE A 251 -21.89 -16.13 0.42
N ARG A 252 -22.05 -17.43 0.66
CA ARG A 252 -23.27 -17.98 1.26
C ARG A 252 -23.50 -17.47 2.67
N SER A 253 -22.46 -17.42 3.52
CA SER A 253 -22.58 -16.89 4.88
C SER A 253 -23.00 -15.42 4.92
N GLN A 254 -22.60 -14.63 3.94
CA GLN A 254 -22.97 -13.21 3.80
C GLN A 254 -24.43 -13.00 3.34
N GLN A 255 -25.08 -14.01 2.75
CA GLN A 255 -26.47 -13.95 2.32
C GLN A 255 -27.46 -14.38 3.43
N MET A 256 -26.98 -15.02 4.50
CA MET A 256 -27.82 -15.36 5.65
C MET A 256 -28.12 -14.07 6.44
N PRO A 257 -29.37 -13.88 6.93
CA PRO A 257 -29.65 -12.78 7.86
C PRO A 257 -28.75 -12.93 9.11
N PRO A 258 -28.31 -11.83 9.74
CA PRO A 258 -27.56 -11.92 10.98
C PRO A 258 -28.35 -12.74 11.99
N ASP A 259 -27.67 -13.72 12.60
CA ASP A 259 -28.28 -14.56 13.64
C ASP A 259 -28.70 -13.64 14.78
N GLU A 260 -29.96 -13.71 15.23
CA GLU A 260 -30.52 -12.89 16.32
C GLU A 260 -29.86 -13.17 17.70
N THR A 261 -28.84 -14.02 17.73
CA THR A 261 -28.14 -14.43 18.95
C THR A 261 -27.05 -13.45 19.43
N GLU A 262 -26.56 -12.54 18.57
CA GLU A 262 -25.51 -11.54 18.96
C GLU A 262 -26.08 -10.34 19.75
N ASN A 263 -27.39 -10.15 19.82
CA ASN A 263 -28.02 -9.01 20.51
C ASN A 263 -28.36 -9.24 22.00
N LYS A 264 -27.90 -10.31 22.63
CA LYS A 264 -28.25 -10.63 24.03
C LYS A 264 -27.15 -10.42 25.07
N GLU A 265 -25.98 -9.95 24.70
CA GLU A 265 -24.88 -9.74 25.66
C GLU A 265 -24.52 -8.28 25.95
N ILE A 266 -25.36 -7.32 25.53
CA ILE A 266 -25.22 -5.91 25.98
C ILE A 266 -26.56 -5.43 26.56
N GLN A 267 -26.89 -5.94 27.74
CA GLN A 267 -27.81 -5.29 28.68
C GLN A 267 -27.26 -5.41 30.10
#